data_c7fe0b9d58af900a1b474528a4d4dd93
#
_entry.id   c7fe0b9d58af900a1b474528a4d4dd93
#
_cell.length_a   1.000
_cell.length_b   1.000
_cell.length_c   1.000
_cell.angle_alpha   90.00
_cell.angle_beta   90.00
_cell.angle_gamma   90.00
#
_symmetry.space_group_name_H-M   'P 1'
#
loop_
_entity.id
_entity.type
_entity.pdbx_description
1 polymer ?
#
loop_
_entity_poly.entity_id
_entity_poly.type
_entity_poly.pdbx_seq_one_letter_code
_entity_poly.pdbx_strand_id
1 'polypeptide(L)'
;MGQRRVATPQADDAKKRPHASKQPATTNTVLSATTTRKGEVFRAQRRTSEGVNAQASQHVINVPVNKSVYNGYGGKQFTLNMQPKRPRAPRPTLKVIPIGGVGEMGIGKNMTAIEYDNDIIIIDMGFLFPGSDYPGINYIIPDTQWLEENKHKIRAHIFTHGHLDHIGAFRHIIPKLPAPVYGTAFTLGMLQRTMAETDGSYEPEYHELKPEEHEIVQLCDSFSVELVRVNHSIPDSAAVVVRTPVGNILSSGDWRIEENPVDGRKFDFERLQDISHTEGFLLMMNESTNCESAGTHTHGEHDIQHSMGEVMDKWAKSRIIISSFSSQLHRIQLILEEAEKHGRKVAFAGFSMIQNLEVALRTGAIKIPKDTVVKMEDLVKLPDHKITIVCTGSQGEFSAVLNRMATGAHKFVKIKGSDVVVFSSNPIPGNEKYVVRTVDGLMREGGDVVQNGKTHLTGVGPLHLSGHGYYDDHVRLISAVKPTYYLPNHGEFHMLVHNARLAEKECGIPRSHIFVCDPGDIVEFTTDGAHKIGRIPHSGGTMYDDAGAVVSDVVLKDRI
;
A
#
# COMPACT_ATOMS: atom_id res chain seq x y z
N MET A 1 40.17 55.45 -14.71
CA MET A 1 39.30 55.94 -15.79
C MET A 1 38.30 54.85 -16.05
N GLY A 2 36.99 54.89 -15.88
CA GLY A 2 36.08 55.93 -15.57
C GLY A 2 34.80 55.26 -15.06
N GLN A 3 34.26 55.83 -14.04
CA GLN A 3 32.96 55.47 -13.41
C GLN A 3 31.80 55.75 -14.36
N ARG A 4 30.75 54.95 -14.28
CA ARG A 4 29.36 55.45 -14.40
C ARG A 4 28.39 54.71 -13.48
N ARG A 5 27.91 55.42 -12.48
CA ARG A 5 26.69 55.22 -11.72
C ARG A 5 25.50 55.70 -12.54
N VAL A 6 24.34 55.03 -12.43
CA VAL A 6 22.98 55.58 -12.54
C VAL A 6 22.07 54.60 -11.78
N ALA A 7 21.57 54.88 -10.62
CA ALA A 7 20.48 55.73 -10.13
C ALA A 7 19.12 54.98 -10.15
N THR A 8 18.66 54.69 -8.94
CA THR A 8 17.28 54.36 -8.55
C THR A 8 16.35 55.59 -8.68
N PRO A 9 15.07 55.40 -8.75
CA PRO A 9 14.14 56.33 -8.06
C PRO A 9 13.25 55.64 -7.04
N GLN A 10 13.08 56.41 -5.98
CA GLN A 10 12.22 56.24 -4.81
C GLN A 10 10.73 56.50 -5.09
N ALA A 11 9.98 56.03 -4.09
CA ALA A 11 8.62 56.12 -3.72
C ALA A 11 7.96 57.51 -3.81
N ASP A 12 6.60 57.46 -3.82
CA ASP A 12 5.66 58.26 -2.98
C ASP A 12 4.26 57.73 -3.23
N ASP A 13 3.62 57.33 -2.23
CA ASP A 13 2.79 57.82 -1.16
C ASP A 13 1.30 58.15 -1.56
N ALA A 14 0.41 57.63 -0.77
CA ALA A 14 -0.80 58.22 -0.20
C ALA A 14 -2.15 57.51 -0.45
N LYS A 15 -2.58 56.86 0.64
CA LYS A 15 -3.88 57.04 1.33
C LYS A 15 -5.20 57.09 0.53
N LYS A 16 -6.10 56.10 0.78
CA LYS A 16 -7.38 56.32 1.51
C LYS A 16 -8.28 55.06 1.45
N ARG A 17 -8.67 54.56 2.59
CA ARG A 17 -9.96 53.89 2.85
C ARG A 17 -11.04 55.01 3.06
N PRO A 18 -12.36 54.78 3.07
CA PRO A 18 -13.11 53.59 3.49
C PRO A 18 -14.43 53.34 2.68
N HIS A 19 -15.10 52.27 2.89
CA HIS A 19 -16.50 52.10 3.35
C HIS A 19 -17.13 50.78 2.85
N ALA A 20 -17.73 50.13 3.81
CA ALA A 20 -18.55 48.93 3.68
C ALA A 20 -19.90 49.25 3.02
N SER A 21 -20.45 48.31 2.26
CA SER A 21 -21.89 48.16 2.06
C SER A 21 -22.28 46.70 1.83
N LYS A 22 -23.27 46.37 2.57
CA LYS A 22 -24.11 45.21 2.80
C LYS A 22 -24.49 44.38 1.57
N GLN A 23 -24.64 43.09 1.84
CA GLN A 23 -25.32 42.06 1.03
C GLN A 23 -26.72 42.44 0.55
N PRO A 24 -27.27 41.76 -0.48
CA PRO A 24 -28.21 40.69 -0.13
C PRO A 24 -28.05 39.37 -0.93
N ALA A 25 -28.49 38.32 -0.26
CA ALA A 25 -28.62 36.98 -0.74
C ALA A 25 -29.66 36.86 -1.88
N THR A 26 -29.33 36.09 -2.91
CA THR A 26 -30.31 35.61 -3.89
C THR A 26 -30.30 34.09 -3.93
N THR A 27 -31.37 33.53 -3.43
CA THR A 27 -31.81 32.15 -3.60
C THR A 27 -32.22 31.91 -5.05
N ASN A 28 -31.56 31.05 -5.76
CA ASN A 28 -32.04 30.54 -7.05
C ASN A 28 -32.74 29.19 -6.82
N THR A 29 -34.07 29.22 -6.93
CA THR A 29 -34.94 28.06 -7.02
C THR A 29 -35.10 27.71 -8.50
N VAL A 30 -34.60 26.52 -8.91
CA VAL A 30 -34.90 25.98 -10.22
C VAL A 30 -36.15 25.11 -10.13
N LEU A 31 -37.23 25.56 -10.76
CA LEU A 31 -38.47 24.80 -10.97
C LEU A 31 -38.35 24.02 -12.28
N SER A 32 -38.34 22.70 -12.20
CA SER A 32 -38.61 21.83 -13.36
C SER A 32 -40.08 21.41 -13.32
N ALA A 33 -40.84 21.78 -14.34
CA ALA A 33 -42.23 21.39 -14.52
C ALA A 33 -42.28 20.06 -15.30
N THR A 34 -42.86 19.05 -14.72
CA THR A 34 -43.32 17.85 -15.45
C THR A 34 -44.84 17.80 -15.37
N THR A 35 -45.49 17.86 -16.51
CA THR A 35 -46.94 17.72 -16.68
C THR A 35 -47.36 16.28 -16.44
N THR A 36 -48.27 16.10 -15.47
CA THR A 36 -49.07 14.87 -15.38
C THR A 36 -50.55 15.22 -15.32
N ARG A 37 -51.32 14.46 -16.10
CA ARG A 37 -52.80 14.57 -16.15
C ARG A 37 -53.43 14.00 -14.90
N LYS A 38 -54.39 14.75 -14.36
CA LYS A 38 -55.48 14.42 -13.43
C LYS A 38 -55.11 13.99 -12.01
N GLY A 39 -55.19 14.94 -11.11
CA GLY A 39 -56.24 15.07 -10.06
C GLY A 39 -55.98 14.21 -8.85
N GLU A 40 -55.28 14.75 -7.86
CA GLU A 40 -55.69 14.80 -6.46
C GLU A 40 -54.61 15.49 -5.62
N VAL A 41 -55.08 16.46 -4.79
CA VAL A 41 -54.25 17.31 -3.95
C VAL A 41 -54.09 16.64 -2.59
N PHE A 42 -52.86 16.30 -2.19
CA PHE A 42 -52.55 15.95 -0.81
C PHE A 42 -51.79 17.11 -0.12
N ARG A 43 -52.41 17.69 0.92
CA ARG A 43 -51.81 18.65 1.85
C ARG A 43 -50.89 17.90 2.84
N ALA A 44 -49.62 18.23 2.88
CA ALA A 44 -48.72 17.85 3.95
C ALA A 44 -48.80 18.81 5.12
N GLN A 45 -49.18 18.36 6.30
CA GLN A 45 -49.01 19.10 7.57
C GLN A 45 -47.69 18.69 8.23
N ARG A 46 -46.88 19.68 8.54
CA ARG A 46 -45.75 19.57 9.48
C ARG A 46 -46.27 19.29 10.89
N ARG A 47 -45.69 18.31 11.58
CA ARG A 47 -45.72 18.24 13.04
C ARG A 47 -44.30 18.07 13.58
N THR A 48 -43.96 18.89 14.53
CA THR A 48 -42.75 18.93 15.32
C THR A 48 -42.74 17.83 16.38
N SER A 49 -41.51 17.46 16.75
CA SER A 49 -41.03 16.49 17.73
C SER A 49 -41.73 16.49 19.09
N GLU A 50 -41.92 15.32 19.67
CA GLU A 50 -41.52 14.96 21.03
C GLU A 50 -41.68 13.46 21.25
N GLY A 51 -40.74 12.87 22.00
CA GLY A 51 -40.50 11.45 22.09
C GLY A 51 -41.62 10.61 22.71
N VAL A 52 -41.50 9.31 22.50
CA VAL A 52 -41.82 8.21 23.45
C VAL A 52 -41.41 6.88 22.83
N ASN A 53 -40.84 6.00 23.65
CA ASN A 53 -40.57 4.58 23.43
C ASN A 53 -41.71 3.85 22.70
N ALA A 54 -41.38 3.03 21.71
CA ALA A 54 -42.34 2.03 21.20
C ALA A 54 -41.62 0.73 20.85
N GLN A 55 -42.06 -0.31 21.51
CA GLN A 55 -41.84 -1.73 21.24
C GLN A 55 -42.21 -2.07 19.79
N ALA A 56 -41.36 -2.89 19.17
CA ALA A 56 -41.65 -3.44 17.84
C ALA A 56 -42.84 -4.39 17.87
N SER A 57 -43.96 -3.95 17.33
CA SER A 57 -45.07 -4.83 16.97
C SER A 57 -44.98 -5.16 15.47
N GLN A 58 -44.87 -6.46 15.16
CA GLN A 58 -44.98 -6.98 13.81
C GLN A 58 -46.34 -6.63 13.23
N HIS A 59 -46.41 -5.73 12.28
CA HIS A 59 -47.61 -5.55 11.47
C HIS A 59 -47.53 -6.44 10.22
N VAL A 60 -48.33 -7.50 10.24
CA VAL A 60 -48.68 -8.27 9.05
C VAL A 60 -49.58 -7.40 8.18
N ILE A 61 -49.06 -6.88 7.07
CA ILE A 61 -49.85 -6.19 6.06
C ILE A 61 -50.53 -7.24 5.19
N ASN A 62 -51.82 -7.46 5.43
CA ASN A 62 -52.67 -8.23 4.52
C ASN A 62 -52.96 -7.39 3.27
N VAL A 63 -52.29 -7.69 2.18
CA VAL A 63 -52.58 -7.13 0.86
C VAL A 63 -53.76 -7.94 0.26
N PRO A 64 -54.88 -7.32 -0.11
CA PRO A 64 -55.99 -8.08 -0.72
C PRO A 64 -55.55 -8.56 -2.12
N VAL A 65 -55.68 -9.85 -2.33
CA VAL A 65 -55.45 -10.52 -3.63
C VAL A 65 -56.53 -10.07 -4.60
N ASN A 66 -56.13 -9.23 -5.60
CA ASN A 66 -57.04 -8.85 -6.66
C ASN A 66 -57.25 -10.04 -7.61
N LYS A 67 -58.45 -10.62 -7.57
CA LYS A 67 -58.90 -11.65 -8.51
C LYS A 67 -59.26 -10.95 -9.84
N SER A 68 -58.40 -11.00 -10.82
CA SER A 68 -58.76 -10.63 -12.20
C SER A 68 -59.53 -11.81 -12.84
N VAL A 69 -60.81 -11.59 -13.10
CA VAL A 69 -61.64 -12.54 -13.85
C VAL A 69 -61.59 -12.12 -15.32
N TYR A 70 -61.02 -12.95 -16.17
CA TYR A 70 -61.09 -12.79 -17.63
C TYR A 70 -62.24 -13.66 -18.16
N ASN A 71 -63.21 -13.05 -18.85
CA ASN A 71 -64.23 -13.74 -19.58
C ASN A 71 -63.71 -14.12 -20.97
N GLY A 72 -63.38 -15.39 -21.19
CA GLY A 72 -63.06 -15.91 -22.52
C GLY A 72 -64.32 -16.37 -23.28
N TYR A 73 -64.32 -16.24 -24.59
CA TYR A 73 -65.38 -16.76 -25.47
C TYR A 73 -65.54 -18.27 -25.25
N GLY A 74 -66.71 -18.71 -24.70
CA GLY A 74 -66.99 -20.14 -24.50
C GLY A 74 -67.39 -20.60 -23.09
N GLY A 75 -67.64 -19.68 -22.16
CA GLY A 75 -68.36 -20.02 -20.89
C GLY A 75 -67.63 -20.94 -19.89
N LYS A 76 -66.29 -21.15 -20.03
CA LYS A 76 -65.52 -21.87 -19.03
C LYS A 76 -64.65 -20.86 -18.23
N GLN A 77 -64.92 -20.75 -16.93
CA GLN A 77 -64.09 -20.00 -15.99
C GLN A 77 -62.84 -20.81 -15.67
N PHE A 78 -61.68 -20.27 -16.05
CA PHE A 78 -60.38 -20.77 -15.57
C PHE A 78 -59.88 -19.89 -14.42
N THR A 79 -59.80 -20.46 -13.23
CA THR A 79 -59.16 -19.83 -12.08
C THR A 79 -57.65 -20.15 -12.15
N LEU A 80 -56.84 -19.18 -12.58
CA LEU A 80 -55.40 -19.29 -12.46
C LEU A 80 -55.02 -19.08 -10.97
N ASN A 81 -54.74 -20.16 -10.29
CA ASN A 81 -54.19 -20.15 -8.94
C ASN A 81 -52.68 -19.78 -9.05
N MET A 82 -52.38 -18.50 -9.20
CA MET A 82 -51.01 -18.02 -9.07
C MET A 82 -50.64 -18.04 -7.58
N GLN A 83 -50.04 -19.11 -7.11
CA GLN A 83 -49.37 -19.08 -5.82
C GLN A 83 -48.27 -17.97 -5.89
N PRO A 84 -48.22 -17.06 -4.92
CA PRO A 84 -47.11 -16.12 -4.87
C PRO A 84 -45.81 -16.94 -4.82
N LYS A 85 -44.94 -16.76 -5.82
CA LYS A 85 -43.58 -17.33 -5.76
C LYS A 85 -42.99 -16.85 -4.45
N ARG A 86 -42.66 -17.78 -3.54
CA ARG A 86 -41.89 -17.43 -2.34
C ARG A 86 -40.68 -16.61 -2.80
N PRO A 87 -40.38 -15.46 -2.16
CA PRO A 87 -39.17 -14.74 -2.45
C PRO A 87 -38.02 -15.74 -2.41
N ARG A 88 -37.29 -15.89 -3.51
CA ARG A 88 -36.09 -16.73 -3.53
C ARG A 88 -35.13 -16.08 -2.54
N ALA A 89 -34.56 -16.85 -1.61
CA ALA A 89 -33.53 -16.35 -0.74
C ALA A 89 -32.46 -15.63 -1.61
N PRO A 90 -32.00 -14.45 -1.22
CA PRO A 90 -30.97 -13.78 -1.97
C PRO A 90 -29.81 -14.76 -2.16
N ARG A 91 -29.32 -14.89 -3.39
CA ARG A 91 -28.15 -15.73 -3.66
C ARG A 91 -26.95 -15.06 -2.99
N PRO A 92 -26.05 -15.83 -2.38
CA PRO A 92 -24.80 -15.26 -1.89
C PRO A 92 -24.09 -14.50 -3.00
N THR A 93 -23.53 -13.35 -2.67
CA THR A 93 -22.77 -12.49 -3.60
C THR A 93 -21.35 -12.35 -3.10
N LEU A 94 -20.41 -12.24 -4.04
CA LEU A 94 -19.01 -11.96 -3.71
C LEU A 94 -18.83 -10.44 -3.63
N LYS A 95 -18.21 -9.96 -2.55
CA LYS A 95 -17.89 -8.55 -2.39
C LYS A 95 -16.39 -8.37 -2.15
N VAL A 96 -15.82 -7.37 -2.81
CA VAL A 96 -14.46 -6.93 -2.60
C VAL A 96 -14.49 -5.51 -2.07
N ILE A 97 -13.82 -5.29 -0.94
CA ILE A 97 -13.89 -4.06 -0.16
C ILE A 97 -12.47 -3.61 0.19
N PRO A 98 -11.86 -2.72 -0.58
CA PRO A 98 -10.61 -2.09 -0.19
C PRO A 98 -10.84 -1.23 1.06
N ILE A 99 -10.24 -1.62 2.19
CA ILE A 99 -10.28 -0.85 3.45
C ILE A 99 -9.23 0.27 3.42
N GLY A 100 -8.14 0.02 2.69
CA GLY A 100 -7.05 0.96 2.44
C GLY A 100 -6.29 0.57 1.17
N GLY A 101 -5.18 1.26 0.89
CA GLY A 101 -4.40 1.06 -0.33
C GLY A 101 -5.02 1.71 -1.58
N VAL A 102 -6.05 2.53 -1.42
CA VAL A 102 -6.76 3.23 -2.51
C VAL A 102 -7.13 4.66 -2.09
N GLY A 103 -7.44 5.53 -3.06
CA GLY A 103 -7.91 6.88 -2.84
C GLY A 103 -6.81 7.87 -2.43
N GLU A 104 -7.18 8.93 -1.70
CA GLU A 104 -6.22 9.87 -1.14
C GLU A 104 -5.32 9.17 -0.11
N MET A 105 -4.01 9.40 -0.20
CA MET A 105 -2.99 8.69 0.59
C MET A 105 -3.05 7.15 0.40
N GLY A 106 -3.28 6.71 -0.83
CA GLY A 106 -3.45 5.30 -1.17
C GLY A 106 -2.14 4.48 -1.19
N ILE A 107 -0.96 5.11 -1.10
CA ILE A 107 0.32 4.43 -0.88
C ILE A 107 0.47 4.21 0.62
N GLY A 108 0.00 3.07 1.09
CA GLY A 108 -0.02 2.66 2.50
C GLY A 108 -1.39 2.24 2.98
N LYS A 109 -1.48 1.78 4.20
CA LYS A 109 -2.69 1.19 4.80
C LYS A 109 -3.30 0.08 3.95
N ASN A 110 -2.47 -0.67 3.19
CA ASN A 110 -2.99 -1.73 2.34
C ASN A 110 -3.75 -2.75 3.16
N MET A 111 -5.03 -2.90 2.86
CA MET A 111 -5.92 -3.84 3.52
C MET A 111 -7.17 -4.01 2.65
N THR A 112 -7.48 -5.24 2.27
CA THR A 112 -8.67 -5.56 1.47
C THR A 112 -9.44 -6.70 2.10
N ALA A 113 -10.74 -6.53 2.31
CA ALA A 113 -11.65 -7.60 2.72
C ALA A 113 -12.35 -8.20 1.51
N ILE A 114 -12.45 -9.53 1.47
CA ILE A 114 -13.20 -10.29 0.48
C ILE A 114 -14.29 -11.06 1.24
N GLU A 115 -15.56 -10.75 0.98
CA GLU A 115 -16.71 -11.34 1.64
C GLU A 115 -17.52 -12.20 0.65
N TYR A 116 -17.81 -13.42 1.04
CA TYR A 116 -18.80 -14.28 0.38
C TYR A 116 -19.69 -14.94 1.44
N ASP A 117 -20.99 -14.66 1.37
CA ASP A 117 -21.99 -15.11 2.35
C ASP A 117 -21.60 -14.72 3.80
N ASN A 118 -21.26 -15.70 4.62
CA ASN A 118 -20.88 -15.51 6.03
C ASN A 118 -19.36 -15.67 6.25
N ASP A 119 -18.58 -15.67 5.20
CA ASP A 119 -17.14 -15.81 5.28
C ASP A 119 -16.44 -14.54 4.77
N ILE A 120 -15.44 -14.08 5.51
CA ILE A 120 -14.56 -12.96 5.15
C ILE A 120 -13.12 -13.44 5.26
N ILE A 121 -12.31 -13.11 4.25
CA ILE A 121 -10.86 -13.16 4.34
C ILE A 121 -10.29 -11.76 4.17
N ILE A 122 -9.11 -11.53 4.72
CA ILE A 122 -8.45 -10.22 4.68
C ILE A 122 -7.07 -10.38 4.08
N ILE A 123 -6.74 -9.54 3.11
CA ILE A 123 -5.42 -9.46 2.49
C ILE A 123 -4.74 -8.20 3.01
N ASP A 124 -3.57 -8.37 3.64
CA ASP A 124 -2.70 -7.36 4.24
C ASP A 124 -3.32 -6.55 5.39
N MET A 125 -2.45 -5.92 6.19
CA MET A 125 -2.77 -5.01 7.30
C MET A 125 -1.67 -3.95 7.39
N GLY A 126 -1.63 -3.05 6.42
CA GLY A 126 -0.61 -2.03 6.33
C GLY A 126 -0.86 -0.82 7.20
N PHE A 127 0.18 -0.03 7.40
CA PHE A 127 0.01 1.33 7.88
C PHE A 127 0.53 2.36 6.86
N LEU A 128 0.20 3.63 7.08
CA LEU A 128 0.67 4.77 6.32
C LEU A 128 1.58 5.62 7.20
N PHE A 129 2.73 6.07 6.67
CA PHE A 129 3.49 7.18 7.23
C PHE A 129 2.91 8.49 6.70
N PRO A 130 2.25 9.29 7.53
CA PRO A 130 1.71 10.57 7.10
C PRO A 130 2.85 11.55 6.84
N GLY A 131 2.69 12.39 5.83
CA GLY A 131 3.64 13.46 5.53
C GLY A 131 3.60 14.58 6.59
N SER A 132 4.29 15.70 6.26
CA SER A 132 4.36 16.89 7.12
C SER A 132 3.00 17.54 7.45
N ASP A 133 1.94 17.13 6.78
CA ASP A 133 0.57 17.67 6.96
C ASP A 133 -0.12 17.15 8.23
N TYR A 134 0.50 16.16 8.88
CA TYR A 134 0.02 15.54 10.13
C TYR A 134 1.05 15.69 11.26
N PRO A 135 1.23 16.89 11.83
CA PRO A 135 2.25 17.14 12.85
C PRO A 135 2.08 16.27 14.08
N GLY A 136 3.14 15.52 14.46
CA GLY A 136 3.15 14.65 15.62
C GLY A 136 2.35 13.36 15.47
N ILE A 137 2.01 12.97 14.23
CA ILE A 137 1.49 11.65 13.90
C ILE A 137 2.62 10.82 13.31
N ASN A 138 2.88 9.67 13.89
CA ASN A 138 3.94 8.76 13.44
C ASN A 138 3.45 7.83 12.33
N TYR A 139 2.26 7.25 12.49
CA TYR A 139 1.63 6.41 11.47
C TYR A 139 0.10 6.38 11.62
N ILE A 140 -0.56 5.98 10.54
CA ILE A 140 -2.02 5.83 10.47
C ILE A 140 -2.31 4.39 10.05
N ILE A 141 -3.23 3.71 10.77
CA ILE A 141 -3.71 2.37 10.42
C ILE A 141 -5.13 2.43 9.82
N PRO A 142 -5.56 1.42 9.05
CA PRO A 142 -6.94 1.32 8.58
C PRO A 142 -7.96 1.35 9.73
N ASP A 143 -9.13 1.93 9.49
CA ASP A 143 -10.26 1.82 10.40
C ASP A 143 -10.86 0.41 10.29
N THR A 144 -10.89 -0.31 11.39
CA THR A 144 -11.35 -1.70 11.43
C THR A 144 -12.73 -1.89 12.07
N GLN A 145 -13.44 -0.81 12.41
CA GLN A 145 -14.70 -0.91 13.14
C GLN A 145 -15.72 -1.83 12.44
N TRP A 146 -15.89 -1.68 11.12
CA TRP A 146 -16.79 -2.55 10.36
C TRP A 146 -16.38 -4.04 10.41
N LEU A 147 -15.07 -4.32 10.36
CA LEU A 147 -14.54 -5.68 10.51
C LEU A 147 -14.72 -6.21 11.93
N GLU A 148 -14.53 -5.38 12.95
CA GLU A 148 -14.75 -5.76 14.36
C GLU A 148 -16.22 -6.13 14.61
N GLU A 149 -17.18 -5.43 14.00
CA GLU A 149 -18.61 -5.76 14.03
C GLU A 149 -18.92 -7.09 13.31
N ASN A 150 -18.12 -7.45 12.30
CA ASN A 150 -18.24 -8.67 11.50
C ASN A 150 -17.19 -9.75 11.83
N LYS A 151 -16.44 -9.63 12.93
CA LYS A 151 -15.30 -10.50 13.24
C LYS A 151 -15.63 -11.99 13.29
N HIS A 152 -16.87 -12.35 13.60
CA HIS A 152 -17.34 -13.73 13.63
C HIS A 152 -17.36 -14.41 12.24
N LYS A 153 -17.29 -13.62 11.15
CA LYS A 153 -17.20 -14.09 9.77
C LYS A 153 -15.75 -14.27 9.29
N ILE A 154 -14.75 -13.71 9.98
CA ILE A 154 -13.37 -13.71 9.51
C ILE A 154 -12.78 -15.13 9.63
N ARG A 155 -12.25 -15.65 8.53
CA ARG A 155 -11.72 -17.01 8.40
C ARG A 155 -10.19 -17.04 8.34
N ALA A 156 -9.57 -16.04 7.73
CA ALA A 156 -8.13 -15.99 7.55
C ALA A 156 -7.62 -14.58 7.25
N HIS A 157 -6.33 -14.38 7.55
CA HIS A 157 -5.54 -13.23 7.10
C HIS A 157 -4.40 -13.73 6.21
N ILE A 158 -4.26 -13.15 5.03
CA ILE A 158 -3.26 -13.53 4.05
C ILE A 158 -2.33 -12.32 3.81
N PHE A 159 -1.03 -12.54 3.80
CA PHE A 159 -0.05 -11.47 3.61
C PHE A 159 0.78 -11.68 2.36
N THR A 160 0.86 -10.61 1.55
CA THR A 160 1.57 -10.61 0.27
C THR A 160 3.08 -10.54 0.47
N HIS A 161 3.56 -9.63 1.33
CA HIS A 161 4.98 -9.44 1.62
C HIS A 161 5.21 -8.62 2.91
N GLY A 162 6.47 -8.48 3.31
CA GLY A 162 6.85 -7.97 4.63
C GLY A 162 7.08 -6.45 4.73
N HIS A 163 6.65 -5.60 3.78
CA HIS A 163 6.73 -4.16 3.91
C HIS A 163 5.71 -3.59 4.89
N LEU A 164 6.05 -2.49 5.54
CA LEU A 164 5.24 -1.93 6.63
C LEU A 164 3.89 -1.38 6.18
N ASP A 165 3.78 -0.92 4.95
CA ASP A 165 2.53 -0.49 4.32
C ASP A 165 1.59 -1.66 3.98
N HIS A 166 2.06 -2.92 4.18
CA HIS A 166 1.30 -4.17 4.07
C HIS A 166 1.15 -4.92 5.39
N ILE A 167 2.12 -4.78 6.33
CA ILE A 167 2.10 -5.52 7.61
C ILE A 167 2.12 -4.63 8.84
N GLY A 168 2.37 -3.33 8.72
CA GLY A 168 2.71 -2.46 9.84
C GLY A 168 1.59 -2.28 10.88
N ALA A 169 0.32 -2.43 10.48
CA ALA A 169 -0.82 -2.35 11.39
C ALA A 169 -1.14 -3.70 12.08
N PHE A 170 -0.47 -4.78 11.70
CA PHE A 170 -0.77 -6.14 12.16
C PHE A 170 -0.90 -6.24 13.68
N ARG A 171 0.09 -5.76 14.44
CA ARG A 171 0.09 -5.83 15.91
C ARG A 171 -1.08 -5.12 16.58
N HIS A 172 -1.67 -4.12 15.90
CA HIS A 172 -2.81 -3.34 16.41
C HIS A 172 -4.16 -3.94 16.04
N ILE A 173 -4.19 -4.69 14.94
CA ILE A 173 -5.43 -5.20 14.32
C ILE A 173 -5.67 -6.66 14.70
N ILE A 174 -4.65 -7.53 14.65
CA ILE A 174 -4.82 -8.98 14.82
C ILE A 174 -5.44 -9.37 16.17
N PRO A 175 -5.16 -8.71 17.32
CA PRO A 175 -5.82 -9.06 18.57
C PRO A 175 -7.33 -8.74 18.58
N LYS A 176 -7.77 -7.80 17.75
CA LYS A 176 -9.19 -7.44 17.60
C LYS A 176 -9.93 -8.33 16.61
N LEU A 177 -9.20 -8.85 15.61
CA LEU A 177 -9.69 -9.67 14.50
C LEU A 177 -8.98 -11.04 14.48
N PRO A 178 -9.13 -11.87 15.52
CA PRO A 178 -8.40 -13.14 15.62
C PRO A 178 -8.82 -14.13 14.54
N ALA A 179 -7.86 -14.61 13.73
CA ALA A 179 -8.01 -15.68 12.76
C ALA A 179 -6.62 -16.21 12.36
N PRO A 180 -6.51 -17.39 11.71
CA PRO A 180 -5.25 -17.91 11.20
C PRO A 180 -4.58 -16.97 10.20
N VAL A 181 -3.24 -16.94 10.20
CA VAL A 181 -2.38 -16.03 9.42
C VAL A 181 -1.57 -16.83 8.42
N TYR A 182 -1.66 -16.47 7.15
CA TYR A 182 -1.00 -17.14 6.03
C TYR A 182 -0.02 -16.19 5.33
N GLY A 183 1.14 -16.69 4.95
CA GLY A 183 2.15 -15.92 4.22
C GLY A 183 3.41 -16.73 3.95
N THR A 184 4.39 -16.10 3.31
CA THR A 184 5.70 -16.71 3.07
C THR A 184 6.58 -16.69 4.33
N ALA A 185 7.62 -17.52 4.37
CA ALA A 185 8.50 -17.65 5.55
C ALA A 185 9.05 -16.29 6.05
N PHE A 186 9.57 -15.47 5.14
CA PHE A 186 10.11 -14.16 5.51
C PHE A 186 9.00 -13.20 5.99
N THR A 187 7.87 -13.15 5.31
CA THR A 187 6.72 -12.30 5.70
C THR A 187 6.20 -12.68 7.09
N LEU A 188 6.01 -13.97 7.35
CA LEU A 188 5.61 -14.45 8.68
C LEU A 188 6.66 -14.13 9.75
N GLY A 189 7.95 -14.25 9.41
CA GLY A 189 9.04 -13.84 10.30
C GLY A 189 9.00 -12.37 10.68
N MET A 190 8.60 -11.50 9.73
CA MET A 190 8.40 -10.07 9.98
C MET A 190 7.17 -9.81 10.86
N LEU A 191 6.06 -10.52 10.64
CA LEU A 191 4.85 -10.44 11.48
C LEU A 191 5.15 -10.89 12.93
N GLN A 192 5.81 -12.03 13.12
CA GLN A 192 6.23 -12.52 14.42
C GLN A 192 7.11 -11.51 15.17
N ARG A 193 8.02 -10.85 14.45
CA ARG A 193 8.84 -9.78 15.02
C ARG A 193 7.99 -8.63 15.55
N THR A 194 6.97 -8.16 14.78
CA THR A 194 6.10 -7.07 15.23
C THR A 194 5.26 -7.47 16.45
N MET A 195 4.84 -8.73 16.54
CA MET A 195 4.14 -9.26 17.71
C MET A 195 5.04 -9.36 18.94
N ALA A 196 6.32 -9.67 18.79
CA ALA A 196 7.28 -9.69 19.89
C ALA A 196 7.48 -8.31 20.57
N GLU A 197 7.06 -7.23 19.92
CA GLU A 197 7.06 -5.86 20.49
C GLU A 197 5.79 -5.56 21.31
N THR A 198 4.81 -6.48 21.37
CA THR A 198 3.57 -6.36 22.17
C THR A 198 3.73 -6.95 23.56
N ASP A 199 2.69 -6.82 24.37
CA ASP A 199 2.64 -7.40 25.74
C ASP A 199 2.43 -8.93 25.76
N GLY A 200 2.33 -9.58 24.59
CA GLY A 200 2.14 -11.03 24.48
C GLY A 200 0.73 -11.52 24.82
N SER A 201 -0.25 -10.62 24.90
CA SER A 201 -1.65 -10.97 25.24
C SER A 201 -2.36 -11.82 24.18
N TYR A 202 -1.85 -11.84 22.96
CA TYR A 202 -2.38 -12.61 21.84
C TYR A 202 -1.26 -13.17 20.97
N GLU A 203 -1.33 -14.47 20.65
CA GLU A 203 -0.40 -15.14 19.73
C GLU A 203 -1.19 -15.70 18.55
N PRO A 204 -0.94 -15.20 17.32
CA PRO A 204 -1.60 -15.69 16.11
C PRO A 204 -1.16 -17.12 15.76
N GLU A 205 -2.04 -17.88 15.09
CA GLU A 205 -1.70 -19.13 14.43
C GLU A 205 -1.10 -18.83 13.05
N TYR A 206 0.16 -19.21 12.81
CA TYR A 206 0.88 -18.92 11.58
C TYR A 206 0.99 -20.15 10.69
N HIS A 207 0.69 -19.98 9.39
CA HIS A 207 0.78 -20.99 8.34
C HIS A 207 1.68 -20.49 7.21
N GLU A 208 2.81 -21.14 7.05
CA GLU A 208 3.72 -20.86 5.94
C GLU A 208 3.20 -21.47 4.64
N LEU A 209 3.12 -20.65 3.59
CA LEU A 209 2.84 -21.06 2.21
C LEU A 209 4.09 -20.81 1.36
N LYS A 210 4.40 -21.77 0.51
CA LYS A 210 5.55 -21.71 -0.40
C LYS A 210 5.09 -21.51 -1.82
N PRO A 211 5.31 -20.32 -2.40
CA PRO A 211 4.85 -20.04 -3.77
C PRO A 211 5.35 -21.05 -4.80
N GLU A 212 6.55 -21.60 -4.61
CA GLU A 212 7.17 -22.56 -5.54
C GLU A 212 6.50 -23.95 -5.55
N GLU A 213 5.72 -24.27 -4.51
CA GLU A 213 5.01 -25.54 -4.42
C GLU A 213 3.62 -25.47 -5.06
N HIS A 214 3.14 -24.27 -5.43
CA HIS A 214 1.80 -23.99 -5.99
C HIS A 214 0.68 -24.66 -5.16
N GLU A 215 0.87 -24.68 -3.83
CA GLU A 215 -0.09 -25.30 -2.91
C GLU A 215 -1.38 -24.49 -2.85
N ILE A 216 -2.51 -25.18 -3.04
CA ILE A 216 -3.85 -24.59 -2.86
C ILE A 216 -4.35 -25.00 -1.49
N VAL A 217 -4.48 -24.03 -0.59
CA VAL A 217 -4.94 -24.25 0.78
C VAL A 217 -6.39 -23.85 0.94
N GLN A 218 -7.22 -24.78 1.41
CA GLN A 218 -8.61 -24.50 1.75
C GLN A 218 -8.69 -23.77 3.09
N LEU A 219 -9.22 -22.55 3.09
CA LEU A 219 -9.37 -21.73 4.30
C LEU A 219 -10.72 -21.98 5.00
N CYS A 220 -11.78 -22.17 4.20
CA CYS A 220 -13.14 -22.49 4.62
C CYS A 220 -13.93 -22.99 3.41
N ASP A 221 -15.22 -23.28 3.57
CA ASP A 221 -16.06 -23.77 2.45
C ASP A 221 -16.11 -22.82 1.25
N SER A 222 -15.97 -21.51 1.50
CA SER A 222 -16.09 -20.45 0.50
C SER A 222 -14.77 -20.04 -0.16
N PHE A 223 -13.61 -20.25 0.49
CA PHE A 223 -12.34 -19.71 0.06
C PHE A 223 -11.21 -20.73 0.08
N SER A 224 -10.46 -20.79 -1.00
CA SER A 224 -9.10 -21.35 -1.00
C SER A 224 -8.12 -20.35 -1.57
N VAL A 225 -6.86 -20.46 -1.16
CA VAL A 225 -5.79 -19.54 -1.58
C VAL A 225 -4.57 -20.29 -2.08
N GLU A 226 -3.84 -19.61 -2.97
CA GLU A 226 -2.53 -20.00 -3.46
C GLU A 226 -1.66 -18.75 -3.51
N LEU A 227 -0.40 -18.85 -3.08
CA LEU A 227 0.59 -17.80 -3.29
C LEU A 227 1.37 -18.08 -4.57
N VAL A 228 1.55 -17.04 -5.38
CA VAL A 228 2.34 -17.11 -6.62
C VAL A 228 3.52 -16.14 -6.51
N ARG A 229 4.74 -16.62 -6.80
CA ARG A 229 5.96 -15.82 -6.68
C ARG A 229 5.92 -14.57 -7.54
N VAL A 230 6.22 -13.42 -6.92
CA VAL A 230 6.55 -12.16 -7.61
C VAL A 230 7.92 -11.66 -7.14
N ASN A 231 8.57 -10.80 -7.93
CA ASN A 231 9.76 -10.10 -7.49
C ASN A 231 9.40 -8.72 -6.96
N HIS A 232 10.02 -8.33 -5.87
CA HIS A 232 9.89 -7.00 -5.29
C HIS A 232 11.21 -6.60 -4.59
N SER A 233 11.24 -5.44 -3.95
CA SER A 233 12.43 -4.95 -3.23
C SER A 233 12.68 -5.63 -1.88
N ILE A 234 11.79 -6.51 -1.44
CA ILE A 234 11.90 -7.31 -0.22
C ILE A 234 11.80 -8.80 -0.55
N PRO A 235 12.49 -9.70 0.18
CA PRO A 235 12.41 -11.13 -0.07
C PRO A 235 11.01 -11.73 0.09
N ASP A 236 10.79 -12.84 -0.60
CA ASP A 236 9.60 -13.69 -0.48
C ASP A 236 8.27 -13.01 -0.77
N SER A 237 8.25 -12.01 -1.66
CA SER A 237 7.01 -11.37 -2.11
C SER A 237 6.17 -12.32 -2.97
N ALA A 238 4.85 -12.28 -2.78
CA ALA A 238 3.92 -13.14 -3.49
C ALA A 238 2.62 -12.40 -3.85
N ALA A 239 2.08 -12.71 -5.02
CA ALA A 239 0.69 -12.45 -5.35
C ALA A 239 -0.22 -13.48 -4.68
N VAL A 240 -1.46 -13.12 -4.38
CA VAL A 240 -2.46 -13.97 -3.76
C VAL A 240 -3.55 -14.30 -4.77
N VAL A 241 -3.71 -15.57 -5.09
CA VAL A 241 -4.84 -16.08 -5.87
C VAL A 241 -5.89 -16.61 -4.90
N VAL A 242 -7.07 -15.99 -4.89
CA VAL A 242 -8.21 -16.40 -4.07
C VAL A 242 -9.23 -17.07 -4.97
N ARG A 243 -9.54 -18.32 -4.70
CA ARG A 243 -10.60 -19.06 -5.40
C ARG A 243 -11.90 -18.96 -4.61
N THR A 244 -12.98 -18.60 -5.30
CA THR A 244 -14.32 -18.42 -4.73
C THR A 244 -15.37 -19.14 -5.57
N PRO A 245 -16.58 -19.40 -5.05
CA PRO A 245 -17.67 -19.97 -5.84
C PRO A 245 -18.15 -19.10 -7.03
N VAL A 246 -17.74 -17.82 -7.07
CA VAL A 246 -18.12 -16.86 -8.14
C VAL A 246 -17.03 -16.76 -9.21
N GLY A 247 -15.77 -16.97 -8.83
CA GLY A 247 -14.60 -16.93 -9.71
C GLY A 247 -13.33 -16.55 -8.96
N ASN A 248 -12.19 -16.59 -9.64
CA ASN A 248 -10.88 -16.38 -9.04
C ASN A 248 -10.53 -14.89 -8.99
N ILE A 249 -9.95 -14.46 -7.88
CA ILE A 249 -9.43 -13.11 -7.67
C ILE A 249 -7.91 -13.19 -7.58
N LEU A 250 -7.22 -12.33 -8.31
CA LEU A 250 -5.80 -12.09 -8.14
C LEU A 250 -5.58 -10.77 -7.40
N SER A 251 -4.89 -10.80 -6.26
CA SER A 251 -4.26 -9.63 -5.66
C SER A 251 -2.77 -9.68 -5.98
N SER A 252 -2.27 -8.70 -6.76
CA SER A 252 -0.89 -8.75 -7.25
C SER A 252 0.16 -8.65 -6.14
N GLY A 253 -0.20 -8.06 -4.99
CA GLY A 253 0.79 -7.50 -4.08
C GLY A 253 1.62 -6.44 -4.82
N ASP A 254 2.77 -6.12 -4.28
CA ASP A 254 3.74 -5.23 -4.92
C ASP A 254 4.74 -6.05 -5.71
N TRP A 255 5.01 -5.60 -6.93
CA TRP A 255 5.81 -6.42 -7.84
C TRP A 255 6.58 -5.59 -8.86
N ARG A 256 7.66 -6.18 -9.35
CA ARG A 256 8.38 -5.79 -10.56
C ARG A 256 8.75 -7.04 -11.36
N ILE A 257 9.20 -6.86 -12.59
CA ILE A 257 9.75 -7.94 -13.40
C ILE A 257 11.27 -7.85 -13.32
N GLU A 258 11.92 -8.90 -12.80
CA GLU A 258 13.37 -9.00 -12.75
C GLU A 258 13.83 -10.32 -13.38
N GLU A 259 14.55 -10.20 -14.50
CA GLU A 259 14.97 -11.38 -15.27
C GLU A 259 16.12 -12.14 -14.60
N ASN A 260 16.89 -11.50 -13.73
CA ASN A 260 17.99 -12.10 -12.98
C ASN A 260 17.94 -11.72 -11.49
N PRO A 261 16.96 -12.22 -10.74
CA PRO A 261 16.81 -11.89 -9.33
C PRO A 261 17.95 -12.47 -8.47
N VAL A 262 18.30 -11.77 -7.39
CA VAL A 262 19.43 -12.10 -6.50
C VAL A 262 19.33 -13.49 -5.90
N ASP A 263 18.14 -13.92 -5.56
CA ASP A 263 17.85 -15.26 -5.00
C ASP A 263 17.60 -16.33 -6.07
N GLY A 264 17.68 -15.98 -7.37
CA GLY A 264 17.47 -16.87 -8.51
C GLY A 264 16.00 -17.23 -8.77
N ARG A 265 15.04 -16.72 -7.97
CA ARG A 265 13.62 -17.04 -8.06
C ARG A 265 12.89 -15.94 -8.83
N LYS A 266 12.55 -16.24 -10.08
CA LYS A 266 11.87 -15.28 -10.97
C LYS A 266 10.40 -15.11 -10.61
N PHE A 267 9.80 -14.03 -11.13
CA PHE A 267 8.36 -13.85 -11.18
C PHE A 267 7.70 -15.02 -11.94
N ASP A 268 6.74 -15.68 -11.31
CA ASP A 268 6.11 -16.88 -11.89
C ASP A 268 4.94 -16.51 -12.82
N PHE A 269 5.28 -15.96 -13.97
CA PHE A 269 4.30 -15.66 -15.01
C PHE A 269 3.63 -16.92 -15.57
N GLU A 270 4.35 -18.02 -15.65
CA GLU A 270 3.85 -19.28 -16.20
C GLU A 270 2.68 -19.78 -15.38
N ARG A 271 2.79 -19.74 -14.05
CA ARG A 271 1.70 -20.12 -13.17
C ARG A 271 0.46 -19.23 -13.32
N LEU A 272 0.63 -17.91 -13.38
CA LEU A 272 -0.49 -17.00 -13.60
C LEU A 272 -1.16 -17.22 -14.96
N GLN A 273 -0.39 -17.48 -16.01
CA GLN A 273 -0.92 -17.81 -17.34
C GLN A 273 -1.65 -19.16 -17.36
N ASP A 274 -1.12 -20.15 -16.65
CA ASP A 274 -1.76 -21.46 -16.51
C ASP A 274 -3.14 -21.33 -15.84
N ILE A 275 -3.22 -20.64 -14.70
CA ILE A 275 -4.48 -20.34 -14.01
C ILE A 275 -5.42 -19.56 -14.92
N SER A 276 -4.90 -18.54 -15.64
CA SER A 276 -5.70 -17.74 -16.58
C SER A 276 -6.35 -18.59 -17.68
N HIS A 277 -5.61 -19.57 -18.21
CA HIS A 277 -6.09 -20.44 -19.30
C HIS A 277 -7.02 -21.55 -18.81
N THR A 278 -6.76 -22.11 -17.63
CA THR A 278 -7.47 -23.30 -17.12
C THR A 278 -8.68 -22.95 -16.28
N GLU A 279 -8.58 -21.91 -15.44
CA GLU A 279 -9.58 -21.52 -14.46
C GLU A 279 -10.19 -20.14 -14.78
N GLY A 280 -9.40 -19.23 -15.34
CA GLY A 280 -9.74 -17.81 -15.58
C GLY A 280 -9.68 -16.95 -14.32
N PHE A 281 -9.59 -15.63 -14.51
CA PHE A 281 -9.67 -14.64 -13.45
C PHE A 281 -10.93 -13.76 -13.59
N LEU A 282 -11.75 -13.77 -12.55
CA LEU A 282 -12.90 -12.87 -12.44
C LEU A 282 -12.43 -11.43 -12.21
N LEU A 283 -11.52 -11.23 -11.27
CA LEU A 283 -11.01 -9.92 -10.88
C LEU A 283 -9.49 -9.95 -10.72
N MET A 284 -8.85 -8.89 -11.17
CA MET A 284 -7.46 -8.57 -10.80
C MET A 284 -7.43 -7.27 -10.01
N MET A 285 -6.94 -7.33 -8.78
CA MET A 285 -6.51 -6.17 -8.00
C MET A 285 -5.02 -6.00 -8.22
N ASN A 286 -4.61 -4.87 -8.81
CA ASN A 286 -3.23 -4.66 -9.23
C ASN A 286 -2.68 -3.35 -8.68
N GLU A 287 -1.44 -3.37 -8.17
CA GLU A 287 -0.74 -2.18 -7.70
C GLU A 287 -0.61 -1.10 -8.79
N SER A 288 -0.42 0.16 -8.40
CA SER A 288 -0.40 1.30 -9.32
C SER A 288 0.78 2.24 -9.14
N THR A 289 1.71 1.94 -8.25
CA THR A 289 2.74 2.89 -7.76
C THR A 289 3.58 3.52 -8.88
N ASN A 290 4.02 2.74 -9.87
CA ASN A 290 4.84 3.22 -10.99
C ASN A 290 4.17 3.09 -12.36
N CYS A 291 2.87 2.89 -12.42
CA CYS A 291 2.16 2.73 -13.70
C CYS A 291 2.28 3.93 -14.65
N GLU A 292 2.70 5.10 -14.15
CA GLU A 292 2.93 6.31 -14.95
C GLU A 292 4.35 6.40 -15.51
N SER A 293 5.28 5.55 -15.04
CA SER A 293 6.67 5.54 -15.50
C SER A 293 6.78 4.80 -16.81
N ALA A 294 7.22 5.47 -17.87
CA ALA A 294 7.29 4.89 -19.22
C ALA A 294 8.31 3.74 -19.30
N GLY A 295 8.01 2.75 -20.15
CA GLY A 295 8.89 1.62 -20.46
C GLY A 295 8.77 0.48 -19.47
N THR A 296 9.83 -0.33 -19.40
CA THR A 296 10.02 -1.46 -18.48
C THR A 296 11.18 -1.20 -17.54
N HIS A 297 11.31 -2.00 -16.49
CA HIS A 297 12.55 -2.06 -15.72
C HIS A 297 13.72 -2.46 -16.63
N THR A 298 14.74 -1.57 -16.72
CA THR A 298 15.92 -1.79 -17.57
C THR A 298 17.12 -2.29 -16.78
N HIS A 299 17.10 -2.16 -15.45
CA HIS A 299 18.19 -2.53 -14.54
C HIS A 299 17.70 -3.54 -13.51
N GLY A 300 18.59 -4.44 -13.07
CA GLY A 300 18.37 -5.36 -11.97
C GLY A 300 19.22 -5.02 -10.74
N GLU A 301 19.02 -5.72 -9.64
CA GLU A 301 19.83 -5.54 -8.43
C GLU A 301 21.34 -5.83 -8.67
N HIS A 302 21.68 -6.68 -9.65
CA HIS A 302 23.08 -6.91 -10.02
C HIS A 302 23.77 -5.71 -10.68
N ASP A 303 23.00 -4.81 -11.34
CA ASP A 303 23.57 -3.54 -11.82
C ASP A 303 23.93 -2.63 -10.64
N ILE A 304 23.13 -2.66 -9.57
CA ILE A 304 23.45 -1.97 -8.31
C ILE A 304 24.70 -2.57 -7.66
N GLN A 305 24.83 -3.90 -7.67
CA GLN A 305 26.06 -4.58 -7.20
C GLN A 305 27.30 -4.07 -7.93
N HIS A 306 27.24 -4.02 -9.26
CA HIS A 306 28.33 -3.49 -10.08
C HIS A 306 28.67 -2.05 -9.69
N SER A 307 27.67 -1.19 -9.55
CA SER A 307 27.86 0.21 -9.13
C SER A 307 28.45 0.31 -7.72
N MET A 308 28.11 -0.59 -6.80
CA MET A 308 28.73 -0.63 -5.48
C MET A 308 30.22 -1.03 -5.57
N GLY A 309 30.57 -1.93 -6.49
CA GLY A 309 31.97 -2.26 -6.82
C GLY A 309 32.73 -1.01 -7.34
N GLU A 310 32.14 -0.27 -8.28
CA GLU A 310 32.71 0.98 -8.79
C GLU A 310 32.95 2.02 -7.67
N VAL A 311 32.01 2.13 -6.72
CA VAL A 311 32.19 2.96 -5.52
C VAL A 311 33.40 2.49 -4.70
N MET A 312 33.50 1.18 -4.43
CA MET A 312 34.57 0.61 -3.61
C MET A 312 35.94 0.74 -4.26
N ASP A 313 36.02 0.66 -5.58
CA ASP A 313 37.23 0.88 -6.37
C ASP A 313 37.63 2.34 -6.39
N LYS A 314 36.72 3.24 -6.73
CA LYS A 314 36.97 4.68 -6.86
C LYS A 314 37.41 5.31 -5.56
N TRP A 315 36.85 4.92 -4.45
CA TRP A 315 37.20 5.39 -3.11
C TRP A 315 37.87 4.28 -2.28
N ALA A 316 38.80 3.57 -2.92
CA ALA A 316 39.49 2.43 -2.32
C ALA A 316 40.22 2.74 -0.99
N LYS A 317 40.59 4.01 -0.74
CA LYS A 317 41.25 4.43 0.51
C LYS A 317 40.31 4.96 1.57
N SER A 318 39.06 5.18 1.25
CA SER A 318 38.03 5.80 2.11
C SER A 318 37.28 4.78 2.96
N ARG A 319 36.75 5.24 4.09
CA ARG A 319 35.63 4.55 4.76
C ARG A 319 34.36 4.85 3.96
N ILE A 320 33.59 3.80 3.67
CA ILE A 320 32.37 3.89 2.89
C ILE A 320 31.18 3.70 3.81
N ILE A 321 30.18 4.60 3.72
CA ILE A 321 28.93 4.55 4.47
C ILE A 321 27.81 4.46 3.45
N ILE A 322 27.05 3.36 3.45
CA ILE A 322 25.96 3.11 2.51
C ILE A 322 24.64 3.20 3.26
N SER A 323 23.80 4.16 2.88
CA SER A 323 22.45 4.29 3.42
C SER A 323 21.43 3.66 2.48
N SER A 324 20.61 2.75 3.02
CA SER A 324 19.58 2.03 2.28
C SER A 324 18.34 1.81 3.15
N PHE A 325 17.22 1.42 2.55
CA PHE A 325 16.06 0.94 3.30
C PHE A 325 16.41 -0.37 4.02
N SER A 326 15.91 -0.52 5.23
CA SER A 326 16.16 -1.73 6.04
C SER A 326 15.48 -2.99 5.49
N SER A 327 14.52 -2.83 4.60
CA SER A 327 13.80 -3.92 3.93
C SER A 327 14.48 -4.43 2.66
N GLN A 328 15.42 -3.66 2.09
CA GLN A 328 16.11 -4.05 0.83
C GLN A 328 17.22 -5.10 1.08
N LEU A 329 16.81 -6.25 1.57
CA LEU A 329 17.73 -7.29 2.04
C LEU A 329 18.54 -7.93 0.90
N HIS A 330 17.98 -8.08 -0.29
CA HIS A 330 18.73 -8.53 -1.48
C HIS A 330 19.88 -7.58 -1.82
N ARG A 331 19.66 -6.27 -1.74
CA ARG A 331 20.70 -5.25 -1.90
C ARG A 331 21.76 -5.35 -0.80
N ILE A 332 21.33 -5.58 0.44
CA ILE A 332 22.26 -5.80 1.56
C ILE A 332 23.13 -7.03 1.30
N GLN A 333 22.55 -8.12 0.79
CA GLN A 333 23.28 -9.32 0.36
C GLN A 333 24.39 -8.94 -0.65
N LEU A 334 24.03 -8.21 -1.69
CA LEU A 334 24.98 -7.81 -2.74
C LEU A 334 26.07 -6.84 -2.22
N ILE A 335 25.74 -5.93 -1.31
CA ILE A 335 26.71 -5.07 -0.64
C ILE A 335 27.70 -5.89 0.19
N LEU A 336 27.23 -6.94 0.89
CA LEU A 336 28.09 -7.85 1.66
C LEU A 336 29.04 -8.62 0.77
N GLU A 337 28.56 -9.17 -0.34
CA GLU A 337 29.37 -9.89 -1.32
C GLU A 337 30.44 -8.98 -1.96
N GLU A 338 30.05 -7.74 -2.29
CA GLU A 338 30.99 -6.78 -2.89
C GLU A 338 32.03 -6.31 -1.88
N ALA A 339 31.64 -6.07 -0.63
CA ALA A 339 32.57 -5.74 0.44
C ALA A 339 33.58 -6.89 0.69
N GLU A 340 33.16 -8.15 0.64
CA GLU A 340 34.05 -9.31 0.74
C GLU A 340 35.09 -9.32 -0.38
N LYS A 341 34.66 -9.15 -1.65
CA LYS A 341 35.57 -9.08 -2.82
C LYS A 341 36.66 -8.01 -2.66
N HIS A 342 36.30 -6.86 -2.05
CA HIS A 342 37.23 -5.76 -1.79
C HIS A 342 37.97 -5.90 -0.44
N GLY A 343 37.80 -7.01 0.26
CA GLY A 343 38.43 -7.30 1.55
C GLY A 343 38.04 -6.28 2.65
N ARG A 344 36.84 -5.74 2.59
CA ARG A 344 36.27 -4.80 3.56
C ARG A 344 35.47 -5.57 4.63
N LYS A 345 35.37 -4.97 5.82
CA LYS A 345 34.48 -5.42 6.90
C LYS A 345 33.26 -4.55 6.94
N VAL A 346 32.09 -5.15 7.15
CA VAL A 346 30.79 -4.48 7.18
C VAL A 346 30.26 -4.40 8.59
N ALA A 347 29.82 -3.23 9.02
CA ALA A 347 29.05 -3.07 10.25
C ALA A 347 27.68 -2.45 9.94
N PHE A 348 26.66 -2.93 10.64
CA PHE A 348 25.29 -2.43 10.48
C PHE A 348 24.95 -1.41 11.55
N ALA A 349 24.25 -0.34 11.15
CA ALA A 349 23.77 0.72 12.03
C ALA A 349 22.30 1.04 11.77
N GLY A 350 21.47 0.90 12.78
CA GLY A 350 20.03 1.10 12.74
C GLY A 350 19.29 -0.09 13.32
N PHE A 351 18.35 0.18 14.22
CA PHE A 351 17.62 -0.86 14.94
C PHE A 351 16.81 -1.74 13.97
N SER A 352 16.01 -1.13 13.08
CA SER A 352 15.23 -1.85 12.08
C SER A 352 16.10 -2.64 11.09
N MET A 353 17.29 -2.10 10.73
CA MET A 353 18.23 -2.80 9.85
C MET A 353 18.71 -4.11 10.48
N ILE A 354 19.12 -4.07 11.73
CA ILE A 354 19.61 -5.25 12.47
C ILE A 354 18.49 -6.27 12.64
N GLN A 355 17.30 -5.84 13.02
CA GLN A 355 16.16 -6.72 13.22
C GLN A 355 15.71 -7.41 11.94
N ASN A 356 15.62 -6.67 10.81
CA ASN A 356 15.25 -7.25 9.51
C ASN A 356 16.32 -8.26 9.05
N LEU A 357 17.58 -7.94 9.29
CA LEU A 357 18.70 -8.84 8.99
C LEU A 357 18.59 -10.15 9.79
N GLU A 358 18.25 -10.10 11.08
CA GLU A 358 18.05 -11.27 11.93
C GLU A 358 16.91 -12.16 11.40
N VAL A 359 15.78 -11.56 11.01
CA VAL A 359 14.67 -12.30 10.37
C VAL A 359 15.13 -12.95 9.08
N ALA A 360 15.81 -12.21 8.20
CA ALA A 360 16.27 -12.72 6.91
C ALA A 360 17.26 -13.87 7.04
N LEU A 361 18.15 -13.82 8.02
CA LEU A 361 19.08 -14.93 8.31
C LEU A 361 18.35 -16.15 8.85
N ARG A 362 17.40 -15.97 9.76
CA ARG A 362 16.60 -17.05 10.34
C ARG A 362 15.76 -17.78 9.31
N THR A 363 15.20 -17.04 8.35
CA THR A 363 14.35 -17.60 7.27
C THR A 363 15.16 -18.05 6.05
N GLY A 364 16.47 -17.81 6.03
CA GLY A 364 17.33 -18.15 4.90
C GLY A 364 17.19 -17.25 3.68
N ALA A 365 16.52 -16.10 3.83
CA ALA A 365 16.30 -15.13 2.74
C ALA A 365 17.61 -14.47 2.28
N ILE A 366 18.61 -14.36 3.16
CA ILE A 366 19.97 -13.90 2.83
C ILE A 366 21.03 -14.74 3.50
N LYS A 367 22.27 -14.61 3.01
CA LYS A 367 23.47 -15.26 3.57
C LYS A 367 24.55 -14.22 3.85
N ILE A 368 25.22 -14.33 4.98
CA ILE A 368 26.37 -13.48 5.30
C ILE A 368 27.64 -14.21 4.92
N PRO A 369 28.52 -13.62 4.06
CA PRO A 369 29.84 -14.17 3.79
C PRO A 369 30.65 -14.26 5.09
N LYS A 370 31.46 -15.32 5.19
CA LYS A 370 32.24 -15.63 6.40
C LYS A 370 33.17 -14.45 6.76
N ASP A 371 33.20 -14.12 8.05
CA ASP A 371 34.08 -13.10 8.62
C ASP A 371 33.92 -11.70 8.03
N THR A 372 32.88 -11.42 7.24
CA THR A 372 32.66 -10.10 6.61
C THR A 372 32.02 -9.11 7.59
N VAL A 373 31.08 -9.55 8.42
CA VAL A 373 30.36 -8.69 9.36
C VAL A 373 31.09 -8.58 10.71
N VAL A 374 31.21 -7.35 11.21
CA VAL A 374 31.82 -7.02 12.51
C VAL A 374 30.88 -6.13 13.33
N LYS A 375 31.10 -6.08 14.64
CA LYS A 375 30.37 -5.15 15.52
C LYS A 375 30.82 -3.70 15.27
N MET A 376 29.91 -2.74 15.48
CA MET A 376 30.20 -1.32 15.31
C MET A 376 31.38 -0.84 16.19
N GLU A 377 31.51 -1.39 17.39
CA GLU A 377 32.58 -1.07 18.33
C GLU A 377 33.97 -1.53 17.84
N ASP A 378 34.03 -2.55 17.00
CA ASP A 378 35.28 -3.10 16.47
C ASP A 378 35.84 -2.31 15.29
N LEU A 379 35.04 -1.43 14.68
CA LEU A 379 35.47 -0.60 13.56
C LEU A 379 36.67 0.31 13.90
N VAL A 380 36.77 0.78 15.14
CA VAL A 380 37.87 1.62 15.59
C VAL A 380 39.27 0.94 15.51
N LYS A 381 39.27 -0.39 15.41
CA LYS A 381 40.48 -1.21 15.28
C LYS A 381 40.95 -1.37 13.81
N LEU A 382 40.11 -0.96 12.86
CA LEU A 382 40.32 -1.18 11.44
C LEU A 382 40.74 0.13 10.75
N PRO A 383 41.59 0.05 9.73
CA PRO A 383 41.89 1.23 8.88
C PRO A 383 40.68 1.53 7.97
N ASP A 384 40.49 2.82 7.64
CA ASP A 384 39.31 3.30 6.89
C ASP A 384 39.03 2.54 5.61
N HIS A 385 40.02 2.19 4.84
CA HIS A 385 39.89 1.45 3.58
C HIS A 385 39.37 0.01 3.77
N LYS A 386 39.30 -0.47 4.99
CA LYS A 386 38.71 -1.78 5.34
C LYS A 386 37.29 -1.68 5.91
N ILE A 387 36.74 -0.47 6.01
CA ILE A 387 35.46 -0.25 6.67
C ILE A 387 34.37 0.06 5.64
N THR A 388 33.28 -0.67 5.69
CA THR A 388 31.98 -0.34 5.08
C THR A 388 30.91 -0.33 6.19
N ILE A 389 30.11 0.71 6.27
CA ILE A 389 28.99 0.82 7.22
C ILE A 389 27.70 0.83 6.41
N VAL A 390 26.77 -0.07 6.70
CA VAL A 390 25.42 -0.07 6.11
C VAL A 390 24.44 0.45 7.16
N CYS A 391 23.67 1.48 6.82
CA CYS A 391 22.83 2.15 7.80
C CYS A 391 21.47 2.58 7.24
N THR A 392 20.53 2.87 8.15
CA THR A 392 19.23 3.50 7.85
C THR A 392 19.34 5.02 7.87
N GLY A 393 18.27 5.71 7.41
CA GLY A 393 18.14 7.17 7.46
C GLY A 393 18.31 7.84 6.11
N SER A 394 18.16 7.09 5.02
CA SER A 394 18.24 7.63 3.66
C SER A 394 17.08 8.59 3.32
N GLN A 395 16.03 8.63 4.12
CA GLN A 395 14.89 9.53 3.96
C GLN A 395 15.02 10.82 4.81
N GLY A 396 16.12 10.95 5.56
CA GLY A 396 16.42 12.14 6.34
C GLY A 396 15.62 12.29 7.63
N GLU A 397 15.04 11.19 8.13
CA GLU A 397 14.29 11.17 9.39
C GLU A 397 15.18 11.65 10.54
N PHE A 398 14.63 12.49 11.41
CA PHE A 398 15.38 13.19 12.45
C PHE A 398 16.14 12.24 13.41
N SER A 399 15.49 11.17 13.83
CA SER A 399 16.06 10.18 14.74
C SER A 399 16.94 9.12 14.06
N ALA A 400 16.96 9.08 12.73
CA ALA A 400 17.66 8.06 11.98
C ALA A 400 19.19 8.13 12.11
N VAL A 401 19.83 7.00 11.87
CA VAL A 401 21.28 6.85 12.04
C VAL A 401 22.07 7.84 11.20
N LEU A 402 21.74 7.95 9.91
CA LEU A 402 22.47 8.82 8.98
C LEU A 402 22.34 10.30 9.38
N ASN A 403 21.15 10.75 9.81
CA ASN A 403 20.97 12.12 10.28
C ASN A 403 21.75 12.39 11.58
N ARG A 404 21.83 11.43 12.49
CA ARG A 404 22.70 11.56 13.68
C ARG A 404 24.19 11.59 13.33
N MET A 405 24.62 10.94 12.24
CA MET A 405 25.98 11.08 11.72
C MET A 405 26.17 12.48 11.12
N ALA A 406 25.23 12.97 10.33
CA ALA A 406 25.26 14.30 9.70
C ALA A 406 25.25 15.47 10.69
N THR A 407 24.76 15.26 11.90
CA THR A 407 24.72 16.27 12.99
C THR A 407 25.79 16.03 14.05
N GLY A 408 26.73 15.09 13.83
CA GLY A 408 27.75 14.74 14.79
C GLY A 408 27.23 14.06 16.09
N ALA A 409 25.96 13.69 16.15
CA ALA A 409 25.31 13.09 17.34
C ALA A 409 25.45 11.56 17.43
N HIS A 410 26.00 10.89 16.39
CA HIS A 410 26.15 9.44 16.43
C HIS A 410 27.25 9.01 17.39
N LYS A 411 26.98 7.96 18.21
CA LYS A 411 27.86 7.53 19.30
C LYS A 411 29.24 7.05 18.81
N PHE A 412 29.29 6.26 17.75
CA PHE A 412 30.50 5.56 17.30
C PHE A 412 31.12 6.18 16.04
N VAL A 413 30.34 6.84 15.20
CA VAL A 413 30.76 7.32 13.89
C VAL A 413 30.71 8.86 13.86
N LYS A 414 31.85 9.47 13.64
CA LYS A 414 31.99 10.89 13.28
C LYS A 414 32.40 10.95 11.83
N ILE A 415 31.72 11.78 11.03
CA ILE A 415 32.04 12.00 9.63
C ILE A 415 33.38 12.76 9.57
N LYS A 416 34.20 12.47 8.59
CA LYS A 416 35.51 13.11 8.35
C LYS A 416 35.75 13.26 6.85
N GLY A 417 36.67 14.10 6.47
CA GLY A 417 36.95 14.47 5.08
C GLY A 417 37.42 13.34 4.15
N SER A 418 37.69 12.16 4.70
CA SER A 418 38.04 10.96 3.92
C SER A 418 36.86 10.00 3.72
N ASP A 419 35.68 10.30 4.26
CA ASP A 419 34.50 9.42 4.18
C ASP A 419 33.73 9.65 2.90
N VAL A 420 33.15 8.57 2.40
CA VAL A 420 32.21 8.61 1.28
C VAL A 420 30.86 8.04 1.75
N VAL A 421 29.81 8.84 1.59
CA VAL A 421 28.44 8.45 1.97
C VAL A 421 27.61 8.23 0.71
N VAL A 422 27.11 7.02 0.55
CA VAL A 422 26.33 6.57 -0.61
C VAL A 422 24.84 6.47 -0.23
N PHE A 423 23.99 7.19 -0.95
CA PHE A 423 22.56 7.05 -0.86
C PHE A 423 22.06 6.00 -1.86
N SER A 424 21.86 4.79 -1.39
CA SER A 424 21.29 3.67 -2.17
C SER A 424 19.75 3.67 -2.04
N SER A 425 19.16 4.83 -2.27
CA SER A 425 17.73 5.08 -2.23
C SER A 425 17.37 6.34 -2.99
N ASN A 426 16.11 6.46 -3.39
CA ASN A 426 15.50 7.73 -3.80
C ASN A 426 14.69 8.32 -2.65
N PRO A 427 14.52 9.66 -2.57
CA PRO A 427 13.56 10.26 -1.66
C PRO A 427 12.15 9.76 -1.96
N ILE A 428 11.42 9.35 -0.94
CA ILE A 428 9.97 9.15 -1.04
C ILE A 428 9.34 10.54 -1.21
N PRO A 429 8.33 10.71 -2.07
CA PRO A 429 7.64 11.98 -2.24
C PRO A 429 7.28 12.63 -0.91
N GLY A 430 7.67 13.91 -0.73
CA GLY A 430 7.50 14.67 0.51
C GLY A 430 8.73 14.67 1.45
N ASN A 431 9.69 13.76 1.26
CA ASN A 431 10.91 13.69 2.09
C ASN A 431 12.13 14.45 1.50
N GLU A 432 12.00 15.05 0.33
CA GLU A 432 13.12 15.67 -0.41
C GLU A 432 13.86 16.70 0.44
N LYS A 433 13.14 17.56 1.16
CA LYS A 433 13.74 18.60 2.02
C LYS A 433 14.54 18.01 3.19
N TYR A 434 14.13 16.87 3.73
CA TYR A 434 14.84 16.21 4.83
C TYR A 434 16.08 15.50 4.34
N VAL A 435 16.02 14.88 3.15
CA VAL A 435 17.18 14.27 2.49
C VAL A 435 18.21 15.33 2.15
N VAL A 436 17.82 16.47 1.57
CA VAL A 436 18.74 17.60 1.28
C VAL A 436 19.42 18.09 2.55
N ARG A 437 18.67 18.28 3.65
CA ARG A 437 19.25 18.69 4.94
C ARG A 437 20.30 17.69 5.45
N THR A 438 20.05 16.39 5.32
CA THR A 438 20.98 15.35 5.73
C THR A 438 22.25 15.39 4.87
N VAL A 439 22.10 15.51 3.55
CA VAL A 439 23.23 15.65 2.60
C VAL A 439 24.08 16.87 2.96
N ASP A 440 23.45 18.04 3.16
CA ASP A 440 24.16 19.27 3.55
C ASP A 440 24.94 19.11 4.86
N GLY A 441 24.35 18.41 5.84
CA GLY A 441 25.00 18.09 7.11
C GLY A 441 26.24 17.24 6.92
N LEU A 442 26.13 16.15 6.15
CA LEU A 442 27.27 15.25 5.85
C LEU A 442 28.40 15.97 5.14
N MET A 443 28.07 16.82 4.16
CA MET A 443 29.09 17.61 3.42
C MET A 443 29.75 18.71 4.29
N ARG A 444 29.00 19.31 5.23
CA ARG A 444 29.57 20.26 6.22
C ARG A 444 30.55 19.60 7.18
N GLU A 445 30.33 18.35 7.54
CA GLU A 445 31.26 17.53 8.31
C GLU A 445 32.47 17.04 7.47
N GLY A 446 32.48 17.34 6.16
CA GLY A 446 33.58 17.08 5.24
C GLY A 446 33.46 15.81 4.40
N GLY A 447 32.41 15.02 4.56
CA GLY A 447 32.20 13.79 3.80
C GLY A 447 31.84 14.07 2.33
N ASP A 448 32.29 13.22 1.40
CA ASP A 448 31.81 13.17 0.04
C ASP A 448 30.44 12.44 0.01
N VAL A 449 29.51 12.92 -0.83
CA VAL A 449 28.17 12.32 -0.94
C VAL A 449 27.89 11.88 -2.37
N VAL A 450 27.50 10.61 -2.52
CA VAL A 450 27.13 9.97 -3.79
C VAL A 450 25.64 9.63 -3.75
N GLN A 451 24.85 10.19 -4.67
CA GLN A 451 23.40 10.02 -4.71
C GLN A 451 22.97 9.36 -6.01
N ASN A 452 21.94 8.51 -5.92
CA ASN A 452 21.24 8.01 -7.10
C ASN A 452 20.69 9.18 -7.94
N GLY A 453 20.67 9.03 -9.27
CA GLY A 453 20.23 10.08 -10.20
C GLY A 453 21.21 11.24 -10.40
N LYS A 454 22.29 11.34 -9.60
CA LYS A 454 23.38 12.33 -9.76
C LYS A 454 24.70 11.68 -10.19
N THR A 455 24.61 10.56 -10.85
CA THR A 455 25.73 9.73 -11.29
C THR A 455 26.69 10.46 -12.23
N HIS A 456 26.20 11.46 -13.00
CA HIS A 456 27.02 12.32 -13.85
C HIS A 456 28.10 13.14 -13.06
N LEU A 457 27.89 13.39 -11.76
CA LEU A 457 28.86 14.06 -10.90
C LEU A 457 29.96 13.12 -10.45
N THR A 458 29.68 11.84 -10.37
CA THR A 458 30.58 10.84 -9.79
C THR A 458 31.06 9.80 -10.80
N GLY A 459 30.39 9.63 -11.93
CA GLY A 459 30.69 8.60 -12.93
C GLY A 459 30.40 7.17 -12.44
N VAL A 460 29.59 7.01 -11.39
CA VAL A 460 29.17 5.71 -10.87
C VAL A 460 27.79 5.38 -11.45
N GLY A 461 27.49 4.11 -11.70
CA GLY A 461 26.22 3.64 -12.24
C GLY A 461 25.03 3.84 -11.31
N PRO A 462 23.86 3.23 -11.59
CA PRO A 462 22.67 3.36 -10.77
C PRO A 462 22.90 2.80 -9.36
N LEU A 463 22.39 3.50 -8.35
CA LEU A 463 22.55 3.13 -6.93
C LEU A 463 21.25 2.68 -6.27
N HIS A 464 20.14 2.82 -6.98
CA HIS A 464 18.82 2.43 -6.49
C HIS A 464 17.89 2.09 -7.65
N LEU A 465 17.03 1.10 -7.42
CA LEU A 465 15.94 0.69 -8.29
C LEU A 465 14.63 0.70 -7.51
N SER A 466 13.54 1.03 -8.20
CA SER A 466 12.20 0.87 -7.64
C SER A 466 11.84 -0.61 -7.48
N GLY A 467 11.00 -0.91 -6.49
CA GLY A 467 10.42 -2.25 -6.30
C GLY A 467 9.20 -2.54 -7.20
N HIS A 468 8.68 -1.52 -7.91
CA HIS A 468 7.39 -1.58 -8.59
C HIS A 468 7.54 -1.59 -10.11
N GLY A 469 6.65 -2.31 -10.81
CA GLY A 469 6.61 -2.38 -12.26
C GLY A 469 6.31 -1.04 -12.92
N TYR A 470 6.87 -0.82 -14.12
CA TYR A 470 6.63 0.36 -14.94
C TYR A 470 5.45 0.12 -15.90
N TYR A 471 5.10 1.13 -16.72
CA TYR A 471 3.94 1.11 -17.61
C TYR A 471 3.84 -0.18 -18.44
N ASP A 472 4.92 -0.55 -19.16
CA ASP A 472 4.90 -1.72 -20.04
C ASP A 472 4.91 -3.04 -19.26
N ASP A 473 5.47 -3.05 -18.04
CA ASP A 473 5.39 -4.20 -17.14
C ASP A 473 3.93 -4.46 -16.71
N HIS A 474 3.17 -3.40 -16.40
CA HIS A 474 1.73 -3.51 -16.13
C HIS A 474 0.96 -4.06 -17.32
N VAL A 475 1.22 -3.56 -18.53
CA VAL A 475 0.60 -4.08 -19.77
C VAL A 475 0.90 -5.57 -19.94
N ARG A 476 2.15 -5.98 -19.72
CA ARG A 476 2.58 -7.39 -19.80
C ARG A 476 1.82 -8.26 -18.81
N LEU A 477 1.74 -7.85 -17.54
CA LEU A 477 1.07 -8.64 -16.49
C LEU A 477 -0.44 -8.74 -16.74
N ILE A 478 -1.13 -7.62 -16.98
CA ILE A 478 -2.58 -7.61 -17.24
C ILE A 478 -2.92 -8.46 -18.46
N SER A 479 -2.10 -8.38 -19.52
CA SER A 479 -2.28 -9.18 -20.74
C SER A 479 -2.04 -10.67 -20.53
N ALA A 480 -1.21 -11.06 -19.57
CA ALA A 480 -0.98 -12.45 -19.18
C ALA A 480 -2.14 -13.02 -18.35
N VAL A 481 -2.67 -12.24 -17.42
CA VAL A 481 -3.76 -12.62 -16.50
C VAL A 481 -5.13 -12.59 -17.18
N LYS A 482 -5.39 -11.63 -18.07
CA LYS A 482 -6.67 -11.44 -18.82
C LYS A 482 -7.90 -11.47 -17.91
N PRO A 483 -7.97 -10.64 -16.86
CA PRO A 483 -9.09 -10.65 -15.94
C PRO A 483 -10.37 -10.12 -16.59
N THR A 484 -11.53 -10.61 -16.16
CA THR A 484 -12.84 -10.07 -16.60
C THR A 484 -13.08 -8.66 -16.06
N TYR A 485 -12.73 -8.44 -14.77
CA TYR A 485 -12.84 -7.16 -14.09
C TYR A 485 -11.49 -6.74 -13.52
N TYR A 486 -11.31 -5.41 -13.38
CA TYR A 486 -10.05 -4.82 -12.94
C TYR A 486 -10.27 -3.78 -11.85
N LEU A 487 -9.45 -3.82 -10.80
CA LEU A 487 -9.44 -2.88 -9.69
C LEU A 487 -8.00 -2.42 -9.46
N PRO A 488 -7.61 -1.21 -9.93
CA PRO A 488 -6.31 -0.65 -9.56
C PRO A 488 -6.26 -0.41 -8.06
N ASN A 489 -5.18 -0.84 -7.45
CA ASN A 489 -4.92 -0.81 -6.00
C ASN A 489 -3.54 -0.22 -5.72
N HIS A 490 -3.18 -0.02 -4.46
CA HIS A 490 -1.87 0.45 -4.00
C HIS A 490 -1.34 1.65 -4.79
N GLY A 491 -1.96 2.81 -4.61
CA GLY A 491 -1.58 4.04 -5.29
C GLY A 491 -2.41 5.23 -4.87
N GLU A 492 -1.84 6.43 -5.06
CA GLU A 492 -2.58 7.69 -5.01
C GLU A 492 -3.72 7.69 -6.04
N PHE A 493 -4.77 8.44 -5.80
CA PHE A 493 -5.96 8.42 -6.66
C PHE A 493 -5.65 8.67 -8.15
N HIS A 494 -4.70 9.56 -8.48
CA HIS A 494 -4.29 9.80 -9.87
C HIS A 494 -3.60 8.56 -10.48
N MET A 495 -2.78 7.83 -9.72
CA MET A 495 -2.13 6.59 -10.18
C MET A 495 -3.18 5.50 -10.45
N LEU A 496 -4.19 5.35 -9.58
CA LEU A 496 -5.30 4.42 -9.80
C LEU A 496 -6.06 4.75 -11.09
N VAL A 497 -6.31 6.03 -11.36
CA VAL A 497 -6.97 6.48 -12.59
C VAL A 497 -6.11 6.20 -13.83
N HIS A 498 -4.78 6.42 -13.74
CA HIS A 498 -3.88 6.15 -14.86
C HIS A 498 -3.74 4.66 -15.13
N ASN A 499 -3.65 3.84 -14.09
CA ASN A 499 -3.62 2.38 -14.23
C ASN A 499 -4.95 1.83 -14.79
N ALA A 500 -6.10 2.40 -14.39
CA ALA A 500 -7.40 2.09 -15.00
C ALA A 500 -7.44 2.40 -16.50
N ARG A 501 -6.89 3.55 -16.92
CA ARG A 501 -6.79 3.95 -18.33
C ARG A 501 -5.83 3.06 -19.12
N LEU A 502 -4.72 2.65 -18.50
CA LEU A 502 -3.79 1.69 -19.09
C LEU A 502 -4.51 0.35 -19.37
N ALA A 503 -5.22 -0.20 -18.38
CA ALA A 503 -5.95 -1.44 -18.51
C ALA A 503 -7.04 -1.38 -19.62
N GLU A 504 -7.76 -0.25 -19.71
CA GLU A 504 -8.75 -0.01 -20.77
C GLU A 504 -8.10 0.07 -22.15
N LYS A 505 -7.09 0.92 -22.30
CA LYS A 505 -6.54 1.32 -23.60
C LYS A 505 -5.60 0.27 -24.18
N GLU A 506 -4.69 -0.29 -23.36
CA GLU A 506 -3.63 -1.19 -23.82
C GLU A 506 -4.04 -2.67 -23.71
N CYS A 507 -4.84 -3.02 -22.70
CA CYS A 507 -5.24 -4.41 -22.45
C CYS A 507 -6.68 -4.73 -22.86
N GLY A 508 -7.46 -3.71 -23.31
CA GLY A 508 -8.80 -3.90 -23.85
C GLY A 508 -9.88 -4.25 -22.84
N ILE A 509 -9.65 -3.99 -21.55
CA ILE A 509 -10.67 -4.22 -20.50
C ILE A 509 -11.74 -3.13 -20.62
N PRO A 510 -13.02 -3.47 -20.80
CA PRO A 510 -14.07 -2.47 -20.95
C PRO A 510 -14.14 -1.52 -19.74
N ARG A 511 -14.34 -0.22 -19.96
CA ARG A 511 -14.40 0.77 -18.88
C ARG A 511 -15.44 0.43 -17.81
N SER A 512 -16.55 -0.20 -18.20
CA SER A 512 -17.59 -0.69 -17.29
C SER A 512 -17.16 -1.85 -16.39
N HIS A 513 -16.02 -2.49 -16.70
CA HIS A 513 -15.43 -3.57 -15.92
C HIS A 513 -14.26 -3.11 -15.05
N ILE A 514 -14.00 -1.79 -14.98
CA ILE A 514 -12.88 -1.22 -14.22
C ILE A 514 -13.43 -0.39 -13.04
N PHE A 515 -13.00 -0.71 -11.82
CA PHE A 515 -13.46 -0.09 -10.58
C PHE A 515 -12.32 0.70 -9.93
N VAL A 516 -12.32 2.02 -10.07
CA VAL A 516 -11.48 2.90 -9.25
C VAL A 516 -12.22 3.17 -7.95
N CYS A 517 -11.63 2.76 -6.84
CA CYS A 517 -12.27 2.77 -5.52
C CYS A 517 -11.64 3.81 -4.59
N ASP A 518 -12.44 4.28 -3.64
CA ASP A 518 -12.01 4.91 -2.41
C ASP A 518 -12.05 3.90 -1.24
N PRO A 519 -11.40 4.18 -0.10
CA PRO A 519 -11.47 3.30 1.06
C PRO A 519 -12.90 2.99 1.47
N GLY A 520 -13.20 1.72 1.66
CA GLY A 520 -14.50 1.21 2.07
C GLY A 520 -15.53 1.05 0.96
N ASP A 521 -15.26 1.42 -0.29
CA ASP A 521 -16.18 1.14 -1.40
C ASP A 521 -16.41 -0.37 -1.55
N ILE A 522 -17.66 -0.77 -1.81
CA ILE A 522 -18.07 -2.16 -1.97
C ILE A 522 -18.28 -2.45 -3.45
N VAL A 523 -17.46 -3.32 -4.02
CA VAL A 523 -17.69 -3.89 -5.36
C VAL A 523 -18.31 -5.26 -5.21
N GLU A 524 -19.56 -5.40 -5.66
CA GLU A 524 -20.32 -6.63 -5.59
C GLU A 524 -20.34 -7.34 -6.94
N PHE A 525 -20.10 -8.65 -6.93
CA PHE A 525 -20.12 -9.53 -8.10
C PHE A 525 -21.31 -10.47 -8.01
N THR A 526 -22.15 -10.46 -9.04
CA THR A 526 -23.36 -11.26 -9.17
C THR A 526 -23.39 -11.99 -10.51
N THR A 527 -24.42 -12.82 -10.73
CA THR A 527 -24.66 -13.42 -12.05
C THR A 527 -25.00 -12.40 -13.15
N ASP A 528 -25.39 -11.18 -12.77
CA ASP A 528 -25.82 -10.13 -13.70
C ASP A 528 -24.67 -9.12 -13.99
N GLY A 529 -23.50 -9.35 -13.40
CA GLY A 529 -22.31 -8.52 -13.54
C GLY A 529 -21.76 -8.01 -12.21
N ALA A 530 -20.83 -7.04 -12.28
CA ALA A 530 -20.21 -6.44 -11.11
C ALA A 530 -20.59 -4.95 -11.01
N HIS A 531 -20.84 -4.48 -9.79
CA HIS A 531 -21.26 -3.09 -9.53
C HIS A 531 -20.69 -2.57 -8.22
N LYS A 532 -20.39 -1.28 -8.21
CA LYS A 532 -20.09 -0.56 -6.96
C LYS A 532 -21.46 -0.23 -6.30
N ILE A 533 -21.75 -0.85 -5.15
CA ILE A 533 -23.08 -0.81 -4.52
C ILE A 533 -23.18 0.14 -3.33
N GLY A 534 -22.06 0.67 -2.85
CA GLY A 534 -22.00 1.58 -1.72
C GLY A 534 -20.65 1.61 -1.06
N ARG A 535 -20.63 2.02 0.21
CA ARG A 535 -19.43 2.11 1.03
C ARG A 535 -19.74 1.63 2.44
N ILE A 536 -18.80 0.92 3.08
CA ILE A 536 -18.92 0.58 4.50
C ILE A 536 -18.90 1.86 5.36
N PRO A 537 -19.62 1.87 6.50
CA PRO A 537 -19.43 2.92 7.48
C PRO A 537 -18.00 2.85 8.04
N HIS A 538 -17.43 3.99 8.42
CA HIS A 538 -16.10 4.07 9.03
C HIS A 538 -14.99 3.50 8.14
N SER A 539 -14.61 4.26 7.12
CA SER A 539 -13.52 3.90 6.18
C SER A 539 -12.29 4.83 6.29
N GLY A 540 -12.12 5.49 7.44
CA GLY A 540 -11.01 6.41 7.71
C GLY A 540 -9.74 5.71 8.16
N GLY A 541 -9.10 6.27 9.18
CA GLY A 541 -7.89 5.70 9.77
C GLY A 541 -7.73 6.11 11.23
N THR A 542 -7.05 5.27 12.00
CA THR A 542 -6.67 5.58 13.38
C THR A 542 -5.23 6.09 13.41
N MET A 543 -5.03 7.29 13.95
CA MET A 543 -3.74 7.97 14.01
C MET A 543 -3.01 7.65 15.31
N TYR A 544 -1.70 7.44 15.22
CA TYR A 544 -0.82 7.16 16.35
C TYR A 544 0.34 8.15 16.39
N ASP A 545 0.68 8.65 17.58
CA ASP A 545 1.85 9.50 17.81
C ASP A 545 3.14 8.68 18.02
N ASP A 546 4.26 9.38 18.25
CA ASP A 546 5.57 8.77 18.51
C ASP A 546 5.62 7.89 19.77
N ALA A 547 4.71 8.10 20.71
CA ALA A 547 4.59 7.29 21.91
C ALA A 547 3.68 6.06 21.70
N GLY A 548 3.08 5.91 20.51
CA GLY A 548 2.12 4.86 20.19
C GLY A 548 0.73 5.09 20.80
N ALA A 549 0.41 6.33 21.19
CA ALA A 549 -0.92 6.70 21.69
C ALA A 549 -1.83 7.12 20.52
N VAL A 550 -3.11 6.76 20.64
CA VAL A 550 -4.13 7.15 19.65
C VAL A 550 -4.38 8.66 19.73
N VAL A 551 -4.30 9.34 18.60
CA VAL A 551 -4.55 10.79 18.47
C VAL A 551 -5.89 11.00 17.80
N SER A 552 -6.75 11.81 18.42
CA SER A 552 -8.06 12.17 17.84
C SER A 552 -7.95 13.30 16.81
N ASP A 553 -8.90 13.34 15.87
CA ASP A 553 -9.01 14.42 14.89
C ASP A 553 -9.12 15.82 15.50
N VAL A 554 -9.67 15.93 16.73
CA VAL A 554 -9.77 17.20 17.45
C VAL A 554 -8.39 17.70 17.84
N VAL A 555 -7.54 16.82 18.38
CA VAL A 555 -6.16 17.16 18.75
C VAL A 555 -5.32 17.52 17.52
N LEU A 556 -5.56 16.85 16.39
CA LEU A 556 -4.86 17.18 15.14
C LEU A 556 -5.25 18.57 14.65
N LYS A 557 -6.53 18.93 14.66
CA LYS A 557 -7.01 20.28 14.25
C LYS A 557 -6.42 21.40 15.10
N ASP A 558 -6.09 21.11 16.35
CA ASP A 558 -5.44 22.10 17.24
C ASP A 558 -3.92 22.23 16.95
N ARG A 559 -3.33 21.28 16.20
CA ARG A 559 -1.88 21.27 15.84
C ARG A 559 -1.60 21.87 14.45
N ILE A 560 -2.62 21.93 13.58
CA ILE A 560 -2.57 22.54 12.24
C ILE A 560 -3.01 24.00 12.32
#